data_afeb2ece9b39cb25fc8764b1e02209f2
#
_entry.id   afeb2ece9b39cb25fc8764b1e02209f2
#
_cell.length_a   1.000
_cell.length_b   1.000
_cell.length_c   1.000
_cell.angle_alpha   90.00
_cell.angle_beta   90.00
_cell.angle_gamma   90.00
#
_symmetry.space_group_name_H-M   'P 1'
#
loop_
_entity.id
_entity.type
_entity.pdbx_description
1 polymer ?
#
loop_
_entity_poly.entity_id
_entity_poly.type
_entity_poly.pdbx_seq_one_letter_code
_entity_poly.pdbx_strand_id
1 'polypeptide(L)'
;GQLDVQALQRTLDAIVARHEALRTVFVQADGEPVQVIGPAEGFVLKQQDLSAQEAKEREASTRQALRQAMQDRFDLSQGPLIRGLLLKLQPEEHVLLLEMHHIVSDGWSMGVLVRELSALYEAFSQGRADPLPALPIQYADYAQWQRQWLTGERLGEQLAFWQAYLQGAPELLELPTDHPRPAVQSHAGAMLGFELDAELVQGLKALGAKHGATLFMVLQAGWSVLLGRLAGQDDVVIGTPVANRRRSELE
;
A
#
# COMPACT_ATOMS: atom_id res chain seq x y z
N GLY A 1 -3.38 26.52 0.49
CA GLY A 1 -4.66 27.21 0.74
C GLY A 1 -5.17 26.99 2.14
N GLN A 2 -6.23 27.68 2.52
CA GLN A 2 -6.87 27.46 3.82
C GLN A 2 -7.48 26.06 3.87
N LEU A 3 -7.13 25.30 4.89
CA LEU A 3 -7.67 23.97 5.11
C LEU A 3 -8.88 24.06 6.06
N ASP A 4 -10.02 23.51 5.65
CA ASP A 4 -11.14 23.25 6.54
C ASP A 4 -10.90 21.92 7.29
N VAL A 5 -10.40 22.04 8.53
CA VAL A 5 -10.08 20.88 9.37
C VAL A 5 -11.34 20.09 9.76
N GLN A 6 -12.51 20.74 9.88
CA GLN A 6 -13.75 20.05 10.20
C GLN A 6 -14.24 19.23 9.00
N ALA A 7 -14.15 19.79 7.79
CA ALA A 7 -14.45 19.05 6.56
C ALA A 7 -13.48 17.87 6.38
N LEU A 8 -12.18 18.05 6.66
CA LEU A 8 -11.20 16.97 6.62
C LEU A 8 -11.52 15.86 7.63
N GLN A 9 -11.86 16.21 8.87
CA GLN A 9 -12.25 15.23 9.89
C GLN A 9 -13.47 14.42 9.44
N ARG A 10 -14.54 15.10 8.98
CA ARG A 10 -15.73 14.44 8.44
C ARG A 10 -15.43 13.54 7.25
N THR A 11 -14.49 13.93 6.39
CA THR A 11 -14.03 13.14 5.26
C THR A 11 -13.37 11.84 5.71
N LEU A 12 -12.47 11.90 6.67
CA LEU A 12 -11.79 10.72 7.22
C LEU A 12 -12.76 9.81 7.98
N ASP A 13 -13.69 10.37 8.72
CA ASP A 13 -14.77 9.62 9.38
C ASP A 13 -15.62 8.85 8.35
N ALA A 14 -16.02 9.52 7.27
CA ALA A 14 -16.80 8.91 6.20
C ALA A 14 -16.05 7.78 5.49
N ILE A 15 -14.74 7.95 5.22
CA ILE A 15 -13.90 6.91 4.61
C ILE A 15 -13.82 5.66 5.51
N VAL A 16 -13.57 5.83 6.81
CA VAL A 16 -13.50 4.70 7.75
C VAL A 16 -14.86 4.02 7.92
N ALA A 17 -15.94 4.81 7.95
CA ALA A 17 -17.29 4.26 8.01
C ALA A 17 -17.64 3.45 6.75
N ARG A 18 -17.25 3.94 5.59
CA ARG A 18 -17.50 3.35 4.26
C ARG A 18 -16.75 2.03 4.03
N HIS A 19 -15.46 1.98 4.39
CA HIS A 19 -14.58 0.83 4.14
C HIS A 19 -14.41 -0.02 5.40
N GLU A 20 -15.13 -1.14 5.48
CA GLU A 20 -15.06 -2.05 6.62
C GLU A 20 -13.64 -2.56 6.89
N ALA A 21 -12.82 -2.74 5.86
CA ALA A 21 -11.42 -3.13 6.00
C ALA A 21 -10.62 -2.20 6.93
N LEU A 22 -10.91 -0.88 6.91
CA LEU A 22 -10.19 0.12 7.73
C LEU A 22 -10.56 0.08 9.22
N ARG A 23 -11.66 -0.59 9.57
CA ARG A 23 -12.12 -0.79 10.96
C ARG A 23 -12.16 -2.27 11.35
N THR A 24 -11.43 -3.10 10.58
CA THR A 24 -11.28 -4.53 10.85
C THR A 24 -10.04 -4.78 11.68
N VAL A 25 -10.14 -5.66 12.67
CA VAL A 25 -9.01 -6.21 13.43
C VAL A 25 -8.92 -7.70 13.19
N PHE A 26 -7.75 -8.28 13.49
CA PHE A 26 -7.45 -9.69 13.24
C PHE A 26 -7.13 -10.38 14.56
N VAL A 27 -8.02 -11.24 14.99
CA VAL A 27 -7.87 -11.98 16.25
C VAL A 27 -7.72 -13.48 15.97
N GLN A 28 -7.16 -14.21 16.93
CA GLN A 28 -7.16 -15.66 16.87
C GLN A 28 -8.41 -16.22 17.56
N ALA A 29 -9.16 -17.07 16.85
CA ALA A 29 -10.27 -17.84 17.39
C ALA A 29 -10.04 -19.31 17.04
N ASP A 30 -9.99 -20.18 18.05
CA ASP A 30 -9.75 -21.62 17.89
C ASP A 30 -8.45 -21.97 17.10
N GLY A 31 -7.42 -21.10 17.23
CA GLY A 31 -6.15 -21.25 16.51
C GLY A 31 -6.13 -20.71 15.07
N GLU A 32 -7.25 -20.21 14.57
CA GLU A 32 -7.37 -19.64 13.22
C GLU A 32 -7.47 -18.11 13.27
N PRO A 33 -6.89 -17.39 12.30
CA PRO A 33 -7.03 -15.93 12.19
C PRO A 33 -8.45 -15.57 11.69
N VAL A 34 -9.12 -14.68 12.41
CA VAL A 34 -10.47 -14.23 12.10
C VAL A 34 -10.50 -12.70 11.97
N GLN A 35 -11.22 -12.21 10.97
CA GLN A 35 -11.52 -10.78 10.81
C GLN A 35 -12.70 -10.40 11.72
N VAL A 36 -12.51 -9.37 12.53
CA VAL A 36 -13.58 -8.77 13.35
C VAL A 36 -13.77 -7.33 12.89
N ILE A 37 -14.93 -7.06 12.31
CA ILE A 37 -15.29 -5.73 11.83
C ILE A 37 -15.83 -4.92 13.02
N GLY A 38 -15.15 -3.84 13.37
CA GLY A 38 -15.56 -2.94 14.43
C GLY A 38 -16.65 -1.96 13.99
N PRO A 39 -17.25 -1.22 14.95
CA PRO A 39 -18.22 -0.16 14.66
C PRO A 39 -17.58 0.96 13.85
N ALA A 40 -18.40 1.75 13.18
CA ALA A 40 -17.99 2.97 12.48
C ALA A 40 -17.79 4.13 13.49
N GLU A 41 -16.81 4.01 14.34
CA GLU A 41 -16.38 5.09 15.23
C GLU A 41 -15.53 6.09 14.44
N GLY A 42 -15.53 7.36 14.88
CA GLY A 42 -14.83 8.43 14.17
C GLY A 42 -13.31 8.16 14.04
N PHE A 43 -12.71 8.77 13.02
CA PHE A 43 -11.26 8.71 12.79
C PHE A 43 -10.48 9.62 13.74
N VAL A 44 -9.46 9.11 14.41
CA VAL A 44 -8.61 9.92 15.30
C VAL A 44 -7.52 10.61 14.49
N LEU A 45 -7.74 11.89 14.15
CA LEU A 45 -6.76 12.75 13.50
C LEU A 45 -5.94 13.49 14.57
N LYS A 46 -4.69 13.04 14.80
CA LYS A 46 -3.75 13.79 15.64
C LYS A 46 -3.40 15.11 14.93
N GLN A 47 -3.34 16.22 15.68
CA GLN A 47 -3.02 17.53 15.12
C GLN A 47 -1.87 18.15 15.88
N GLN A 48 -0.96 18.81 15.14
CA GLN A 48 0.14 19.57 15.72
C GLN A 48 0.34 20.88 14.95
N ASP A 49 0.34 22.01 15.66
CA ASP A 49 0.59 23.34 15.09
C ASP A 49 2.08 23.71 15.28
N LEU A 50 2.78 23.83 14.18
CA LEU A 50 4.19 24.22 14.11
C LEU A 50 4.36 25.64 13.55
N SER A 51 3.27 26.36 13.29
CA SER A 51 3.29 27.65 12.58
C SER A 51 4.00 28.77 13.33
N ALA A 52 4.12 28.67 14.65
CA ALA A 52 4.83 29.64 15.49
C ALA A 52 6.35 29.46 15.49
N GLN A 53 6.87 28.34 14.97
CA GLN A 53 8.31 28.06 14.95
C GLN A 53 9.02 28.78 13.79
N GLU A 54 10.29 29.09 14.00
CA GLU A 54 11.17 29.56 12.93
C GLU A 54 11.33 28.49 11.82
N ALA A 55 11.54 28.91 10.57
CA ALA A 55 11.52 28.01 9.40
C ALA A 55 12.42 26.76 9.55
N LYS A 56 13.65 26.94 10.05
CA LYS A 56 14.62 25.86 10.24
C LYS A 56 14.19 24.89 11.34
N GLU A 57 13.66 25.41 12.44
CA GLU A 57 13.15 24.62 13.55
C GLU A 57 11.89 23.86 13.13
N ARG A 58 10.98 24.50 12.43
CA ARG A 58 9.75 23.92 11.89
C ARG A 58 10.04 22.74 10.97
N GLU A 59 11.02 22.87 10.06
CA GLU A 59 11.44 21.77 9.18
C GLU A 59 12.00 20.58 9.98
N ALA A 60 12.82 20.85 11.01
CA ALA A 60 13.34 19.79 11.88
C ALA A 60 12.22 19.10 12.67
N SER A 61 11.29 19.87 13.25
CA SER A 61 10.14 19.37 13.99
C SER A 61 9.19 18.56 13.10
N THR A 62 8.96 19.01 11.85
CA THR A 62 8.17 18.27 10.86
C THR A 62 8.79 16.91 10.58
N ARG A 63 10.08 16.84 10.27
CA ARG A 63 10.80 15.59 10.03
C ARG A 63 10.79 14.66 11.24
N GLN A 64 10.89 15.23 12.45
CA GLN A 64 10.84 14.46 13.69
C GLN A 64 9.45 13.86 13.91
N ALA A 65 8.39 14.67 13.78
CA ALA A 65 7.01 14.23 13.96
C ALA A 65 6.62 13.10 12.98
N LEU A 66 7.00 13.24 11.70
CA LEU A 66 6.78 12.21 10.68
C LEU A 66 7.53 10.91 11.00
N ARG A 67 8.82 11.01 11.38
CA ARG A 67 9.61 9.82 11.77
C ARG A 67 9.03 9.14 13.00
N GLN A 68 8.59 9.90 13.99
CA GLN A 68 8.00 9.33 15.21
C GLN A 68 6.69 8.61 14.91
N ALA A 69 5.82 9.20 14.10
CA ALA A 69 4.58 8.57 13.68
C ALA A 69 4.84 7.22 12.99
N MET A 70 5.80 7.18 12.03
CA MET A 70 6.15 5.95 11.30
C MET A 70 6.84 4.87 12.14
N GLN A 71 7.31 5.16 13.35
CA GLN A 71 7.91 4.19 14.26
C GLN A 71 6.89 3.44 15.12
N ASP A 72 5.70 4.02 15.29
CA ASP A 72 4.62 3.39 16.06
C ASP A 72 4.13 2.14 15.33
N ARG A 73 4.20 0.98 15.98
CA ARG A 73 3.73 -0.27 15.40
C ARG A 73 2.21 -0.37 15.45
N PHE A 74 1.63 -1.05 14.45
CA PHE A 74 0.24 -1.44 14.48
C PHE A 74 0.06 -2.73 15.27
N ASP A 75 -0.95 -2.77 16.12
CA ASP A 75 -1.43 -4.01 16.74
C ASP A 75 -2.65 -4.50 15.93
N LEU A 76 -2.48 -5.61 15.22
CA LEU A 76 -3.51 -6.15 14.35
C LEU A 76 -4.74 -6.62 15.14
N SER A 77 -4.60 -6.93 16.42
CA SER A 77 -5.69 -7.44 17.26
C SER A 77 -6.54 -6.35 17.90
N GLN A 78 -6.04 -5.11 17.98
CA GLN A 78 -6.73 -4.01 18.65
C GLN A 78 -7.12 -2.89 17.70
N GLY A 79 -6.33 -2.62 16.65
CA GLY A 79 -6.53 -1.49 15.74
C GLY A 79 -6.34 -0.12 16.43
N PRO A 80 -6.73 0.99 15.82
CA PRO A 80 -7.09 1.09 14.39
C PRO A 80 -5.90 0.79 13.49
N LEU A 81 -6.17 0.21 12.32
CA LEU A 81 -5.14 -0.12 11.31
C LEU A 81 -4.92 1.00 10.28
N ILE A 82 -5.52 2.15 10.53
CA ILE A 82 -5.29 3.42 9.86
C ILE A 82 -5.12 4.53 10.90
N ARG A 83 -4.16 5.42 10.71
CA ARG A 83 -3.86 6.55 11.61
C ARG A 83 -3.59 7.80 10.80
N GLY A 84 -3.82 8.96 11.41
CA GLY A 84 -3.57 10.25 10.78
C GLY A 84 -2.85 11.25 11.67
N LEU A 85 -1.98 12.04 11.05
CA LEU A 85 -1.32 13.19 11.67
C LEU A 85 -1.40 14.38 10.72
N LEU A 86 -2.00 15.47 11.20
CA LEU A 86 -2.05 16.75 10.50
C LEU A 86 -1.08 17.73 11.16
N LEU A 87 -0.10 18.18 10.41
CA LEU A 87 0.83 19.22 10.82
C LEU A 87 0.43 20.53 10.13
N LYS A 88 0.21 21.59 10.91
CA LYS A 88 0.04 22.93 10.38
C LYS A 88 1.39 23.64 10.40
N LEU A 89 1.93 23.93 9.21
CA LEU A 89 3.22 24.57 9.05
C LEU A 89 3.10 26.10 8.94
N GLN A 90 2.07 26.58 8.25
CA GLN A 90 1.71 27.97 8.07
C GLN A 90 0.18 28.09 7.93
N PRO A 91 -0.41 29.30 7.93
CA PRO A 91 -1.87 29.46 7.78
C PRO A 91 -2.47 28.72 6.57
N GLU A 92 -1.70 28.63 5.49
CA GLU A 92 -2.15 28.00 4.22
C GLU A 92 -1.31 26.77 3.81
N GLU A 93 -0.43 26.31 4.71
CA GLU A 93 0.46 25.17 4.44
C GLU A 93 0.31 24.09 5.51
N HIS A 94 -0.06 22.91 5.08
CA HIS A 94 -0.30 21.77 5.96
C HIS A 94 0.33 20.51 5.38
N VAL A 95 0.70 19.58 6.25
CA VAL A 95 1.11 18.22 5.88
C VAL A 95 0.15 17.24 6.54
N LEU A 96 -0.50 16.41 5.74
CA LEU A 96 -1.31 15.29 6.20
C LEU A 96 -0.54 14.00 5.98
N LEU A 97 -0.22 13.29 7.05
CA LEU A 97 0.26 11.91 7.03
C LEU A 97 -0.92 10.97 7.30
N LEU A 98 -1.15 10.02 6.41
CA LEU A 98 -2.04 8.88 6.64
C LEU A 98 -1.20 7.62 6.58
N GLU A 99 -1.26 6.83 7.63
CA GLU A 99 -0.58 5.55 7.74
C GLU A 99 -1.59 4.42 7.79
N MET A 100 -1.37 3.39 7.00
CA MET A 100 -2.21 2.20 6.98
C MET A 100 -1.34 0.95 7.05
N HIS A 101 -1.77 -0.04 7.82
CA HIS A 101 -1.13 -1.35 7.76
C HIS A 101 -1.45 -2.02 6.43
N HIS A 102 -0.47 -2.68 5.83
CA HIS A 102 -0.62 -3.27 4.49
C HIS A 102 -1.66 -4.42 4.42
N ILE A 103 -2.11 -4.95 5.60
CA ILE A 103 -3.17 -5.96 5.67
C ILE A 103 -4.56 -5.39 5.28
N VAL A 104 -4.76 -4.06 5.39
CA VAL A 104 -6.02 -3.37 5.06
C VAL A 104 -5.91 -2.46 3.84
N SER A 105 -4.76 -2.38 3.19
CA SER A 105 -4.52 -1.51 2.05
C SER A 105 -3.42 -2.06 1.14
N ASP A 106 -3.43 -1.67 -0.12
CA ASP A 106 -2.40 -1.95 -1.11
C ASP A 106 -2.16 -0.73 -2.02
N GLY A 107 -1.29 -0.85 -3.00
CA GLY A 107 -0.99 0.25 -3.92
C GLY A 107 -2.21 0.72 -4.74
N TRP A 108 -3.15 -0.17 -5.06
CA TRP A 108 -4.40 0.19 -5.73
C TRP A 108 -5.31 0.99 -4.81
N SER A 109 -5.44 0.58 -3.57
CA SER A 109 -6.24 1.24 -2.53
C SER A 109 -5.85 2.70 -2.32
N MET A 110 -4.56 3.05 -2.50
CA MET A 110 -4.10 4.44 -2.41
C MET A 110 -4.76 5.34 -3.46
N GLY A 111 -4.92 4.85 -4.69
CA GLY A 111 -5.62 5.59 -5.74
C GLY A 111 -7.11 5.80 -5.40
N VAL A 112 -7.77 4.79 -4.84
CA VAL A 112 -9.15 4.88 -4.37
C VAL A 112 -9.25 5.91 -3.23
N LEU A 113 -8.41 5.78 -2.21
CA LEU A 113 -8.36 6.68 -1.06
C LEU A 113 -8.23 8.15 -1.47
N VAL A 114 -7.28 8.47 -2.35
CA VAL A 114 -7.06 9.86 -2.80
C VAL A 114 -8.27 10.40 -3.56
N ARG A 115 -8.89 9.61 -4.44
CA ARG A 115 -10.11 10.01 -5.17
C ARG A 115 -11.28 10.28 -4.22
N GLU A 116 -11.55 9.36 -3.29
CA GLU A 116 -12.66 9.48 -2.34
C GLU A 116 -12.42 10.62 -1.34
N LEU A 117 -11.19 10.75 -0.83
CA LEU A 117 -10.80 11.85 0.06
C LEU A 117 -11.03 13.21 -0.64
N SER A 118 -10.62 13.34 -1.90
CA SER A 118 -10.79 14.58 -2.66
C SER A 118 -12.28 14.89 -2.87
N ALA A 119 -13.08 13.92 -3.28
CA ALA A 119 -14.51 14.11 -3.54
C ALA A 119 -15.30 14.45 -2.27
N LEU A 120 -15.04 13.74 -1.17
CA LEU A 120 -15.69 13.97 0.11
C LEU A 120 -15.27 15.31 0.71
N TYR A 121 -13.98 15.64 0.70
CA TYR A 121 -13.49 16.91 1.22
C TYR A 121 -14.07 18.10 0.43
N GLU A 122 -14.10 18.02 -0.89
CA GLU A 122 -14.74 19.05 -1.72
C GLU A 122 -16.22 19.23 -1.37
N ALA A 123 -16.97 18.13 -1.22
CA ALA A 123 -18.37 18.20 -0.87
C ALA A 123 -18.58 18.80 0.55
N PHE A 124 -17.84 18.31 1.54
CA PHE A 124 -18.03 18.71 2.94
C PHE A 124 -17.55 20.13 3.21
N SER A 125 -16.46 20.59 2.58
CA SER A 125 -15.99 21.97 2.68
C SER A 125 -16.98 22.99 2.08
N GLN A 126 -17.87 22.53 1.20
CA GLN A 126 -18.96 23.33 0.62
C GLN A 126 -20.31 23.08 1.31
N GLY A 127 -20.33 22.35 2.43
CA GLY A 127 -21.56 22.02 3.16
C GLY A 127 -22.50 21.06 2.43
N ARG A 128 -22.01 20.36 1.38
CA ARG A 128 -22.78 19.36 0.62
C ARG A 128 -22.80 18.00 1.33
N ALA A 129 -23.72 17.14 0.94
CA ALA A 129 -23.79 15.76 1.39
C ALA A 129 -22.69 14.91 0.72
N ASP A 130 -22.48 13.69 1.24
CA ASP A 130 -21.61 12.67 0.63
C ASP A 130 -22.03 12.38 -0.82
N PRO A 131 -21.14 12.59 -1.81
CA PRO A 131 -21.43 12.37 -3.22
C PRO A 131 -21.16 10.93 -3.68
N LEU A 132 -20.55 10.09 -2.83
CA LEU A 132 -20.13 8.75 -3.24
C LEU A 132 -21.29 7.75 -3.22
N PRO A 133 -21.43 6.90 -4.25
CA PRO A 133 -22.41 5.82 -4.22
C PRO A 133 -22.04 4.78 -3.16
N ALA A 134 -23.03 4.07 -2.61
CA ALA A 134 -22.78 2.96 -1.70
C ALA A 134 -21.90 1.89 -2.36
N LEU A 135 -21.03 1.25 -1.57
CA LEU A 135 -20.25 0.11 -2.06
C LEU A 135 -21.16 -1.11 -2.21
N PRO A 136 -21.10 -1.82 -3.36
CA PRO A 136 -21.92 -3.01 -3.57
C PRO A 136 -21.48 -4.21 -2.72
N ILE A 137 -20.20 -4.28 -2.38
CA ILE A 137 -19.58 -5.32 -1.56
C ILE A 137 -18.50 -4.71 -0.66
N GLN A 138 -18.13 -5.46 0.37
CA GLN A 138 -16.99 -5.15 1.24
C GLN A 138 -15.88 -6.20 1.05
N TYR A 139 -14.69 -5.91 1.58
CA TYR A 139 -13.55 -6.84 1.44
C TYR A 139 -13.82 -8.21 2.08
N ALA A 140 -14.57 -8.26 3.17
CA ALA A 140 -14.95 -9.51 3.83
C ALA A 140 -15.78 -10.42 2.91
N ASP A 141 -16.66 -9.84 2.10
CA ASP A 141 -17.46 -10.60 1.10
C ASP A 141 -16.56 -11.22 0.03
N TYR A 142 -15.57 -10.46 -0.46
CA TYR A 142 -14.58 -10.97 -1.39
C TYR A 142 -13.74 -12.09 -0.77
N ALA A 143 -13.27 -11.91 0.45
CA ALA A 143 -12.45 -12.90 1.15
C ALA A 143 -13.21 -14.21 1.36
N GLN A 144 -14.49 -14.13 1.74
CA GLN A 144 -15.37 -15.30 1.87
C GLN A 144 -15.58 -16.00 0.53
N TRP A 145 -15.89 -15.23 -0.52
CA TRP A 145 -16.02 -15.77 -1.88
C TRP A 145 -14.73 -16.45 -2.35
N GLN A 146 -13.56 -15.83 -2.15
CA GLN A 146 -12.29 -16.40 -2.57
C GLN A 146 -11.97 -17.71 -1.87
N ARG A 147 -12.22 -17.80 -0.56
CA ARG A 147 -12.02 -19.04 0.20
C ARG A 147 -12.93 -20.19 -0.28
N GLN A 148 -14.17 -19.88 -0.67
CA GLN A 148 -15.09 -20.87 -1.22
C GLN A 148 -14.73 -21.26 -2.65
N TRP A 149 -14.23 -20.31 -3.45
CA TRP A 149 -13.90 -20.50 -4.85
C TRP A 149 -12.59 -21.28 -5.04
N LEU A 150 -11.56 -21.03 -4.22
CA LEU A 150 -10.23 -21.62 -4.31
C LEU A 150 -10.12 -22.87 -3.41
N THR A 151 -10.85 -23.93 -3.78
CA THR A 151 -10.88 -25.18 -3.04
C THR A 151 -10.87 -26.38 -3.99
N GLY A 152 -10.68 -27.60 -3.45
CA GLY A 152 -10.78 -28.85 -4.18
C GLY A 152 -9.90 -28.94 -5.41
N GLU A 153 -10.45 -29.37 -6.52
CA GLU A 153 -9.76 -29.60 -7.80
C GLU A 153 -9.07 -28.33 -8.31
N ARG A 154 -9.75 -27.17 -8.23
CA ARG A 154 -9.20 -25.87 -8.68
C ARG A 154 -7.94 -25.47 -7.92
N LEU A 155 -7.92 -25.64 -6.61
CA LEU A 155 -6.72 -25.42 -5.81
C LEU A 155 -5.62 -26.40 -6.19
N GLY A 156 -5.98 -27.70 -6.38
CA GLY A 156 -5.05 -28.73 -6.81
C GLY A 156 -4.39 -28.43 -8.15
N GLU A 157 -5.14 -27.99 -9.15
CA GLU A 157 -4.61 -27.59 -10.47
C GLU A 157 -3.63 -26.40 -10.35
N GLN A 158 -3.98 -25.37 -9.56
CA GLN A 158 -3.09 -24.22 -9.35
C GLN A 158 -1.81 -24.63 -8.65
N LEU A 159 -1.89 -25.46 -7.62
CA LEU A 159 -0.71 -25.96 -6.91
C LEU A 159 0.17 -26.81 -7.83
N ALA A 160 -0.39 -27.72 -8.61
CA ALA A 160 0.34 -28.56 -9.55
C ALA A 160 1.08 -27.71 -10.61
N PHE A 161 0.42 -26.67 -11.13
CA PHE A 161 1.05 -25.74 -12.06
C PHE A 161 2.28 -25.09 -11.45
N TRP A 162 2.14 -24.48 -10.26
CA TRP A 162 3.24 -23.76 -9.62
C TRP A 162 4.36 -24.70 -9.16
N GLN A 163 4.04 -25.89 -8.67
CA GLN A 163 5.04 -26.91 -8.33
C GLN A 163 5.88 -27.32 -9.55
N ALA A 164 5.23 -27.57 -10.68
CA ALA A 164 5.94 -27.91 -11.92
C ALA A 164 6.77 -26.73 -12.46
N TYR A 165 6.18 -25.53 -12.44
CA TYR A 165 6.82 -24.31 -12.97
C TYR A 165 8.06 -23.91 -12.16
N LEU A 166 8.03 -24.07 -10.83
CA LEU A 166 9.14 -23.71 -9.93
C LEU A 166 10.07 -24.89 -9.63
N GLN A 167 9.90 -26.04 -10.26
CA GLN A 167 10.74 -27.20 -10.03
C GLN A 167 12.20 -26.91 -10.38
N GLY A 168 13.11 -27.04 -9.41
CA GLY A 168 14.53 -26.78 -9.57
C GLY A 168 14.94 -25.30 -9.49
N ALA A 169 13.99 -24.40 -9.28
CA ALA A 169 14.29 -22.99 -9.06
C ALA A 169 15.11 -22.79 -7.78
N PRO A 170 16.13 -21.90 -7.77
CA PRO A 170 16.92 -21.65 -6.58
C PRO A 170 16.07 -20.99 -5.49
N GLU A 171 16.24 -21.46 -4.25
CA GLU A 171 15.54 -20.88 -3.07
C GLU A 171 16.11 -19.49 -2.69
N LEU A 172 17.37 -19.23 -3.05
CA LEU A 172 18.09 -18.02 -2.71
C LEU A 172 18.82 -17.44 -3.91
N LEU A 173 18.70 -16.14 -4.10
CA LEU A 173 19.51 -15.38 -5.02
C LEU A 173 20.79 -14.91 -4.30
N GLU A 174 21.96 -15.42 -4.74
CA GLU A 174 23.28 -15.19 -4.12
C GLU A 174 23.88 -13.84 -4.53
N LEU A 175 23.19 -12.75 -4.22
CA LEU A 175 23.70 -11.40 -4.47
C LEU A 175 24.90 -11.10 -3.56
N PRO A 176 25.93 -10.40 -4.07
CA PRO A 176 27.05 -9.94 -3.24
C PRO A 176 26.52 -8.95 -2.17
N THR A 177 26.87 -9.20 -0.92
CA THR A 177 26.44 -8.36 0.21
C THR A 177 27.64 -7.85 0.98
N ASP A 178 27.61 -6.61 1.47
CA ASP A 178 28.69 -6.03 2.29
C ASP A 178 28.75 -6.67 3.69
N HIS A 179 27.63 -7.23 4.15
CA HIS A 179 27.52 -7.89 5.45
C HIS A 179 26.84 -9.25 5.30
N PRO A 180 27.17 -10.25 6.13
CA PRO A 180 26.50 -11.54 6.12
C PRO A 180 25.01 -11.37 6.45
N ARG A 181 24.16 -12.21 5.84
CA ARG A 181 22.73 -12.23 6.14
C ARG A 181 22.50 -12.60 7.62
N PRO A 182 21.73 -11.84 8.39
CA PRO A 182 21.43 -12.16 9.77
C PRO A 182 20.50 -13.39 9.85
N ALA A 183 20.57 -14.13 10.97
CA ALA A 183 19.68 -15.27 11.21
C ALA A 183 18.18 -14.85 11.30
N VAL A 184 17.91 -13.61 11.73
CA VAL A 184 16.57 -13.01 11.73
C VAL A 184 16.60 -11.79 10.81
N GLN A 185 15.72 -11.76 9.83
CA GLN A 185 15.64 -10.66 8.86
C GLN A 185 15.27 -9.35 9.57
N SER A 186 16.05 -8.30 9.31
CA SER A 186 15.67 -6.93 9.67
C SER A 186 14.66 -6.39 8.65
N HIS A 187 13.63 -5.70 9.15
CA HIS A 187 12.68 -4.99 8.28
C HIS A 187 13.08 -3.53 8.06
N ALA A 188 14.26 -3.11 8.51
CA ALA A 188 14.82 -1.80 8.20
C ALA A 188 15.16 -1.76 6.70
N GLY A 189 14.64 -0.75 6.02
CA GLY A 189 14.83 -0.55 4.59
C GLY A 189 15.17 0.91 4.28
N ALA A 190 15.57 1.15 3.04
CA ALA A 190 15.80 2.47 2.49
C ALA A 190 15.27 2.54 1.05
N MET A 191 15.02 3.76 0.58
CA MET A 191 14.60 4.01 -0.79
C MET A 191 15.69 4.79 -1.51
N LEU A 192 16.15 4.26 -2.65
CA LEU A 192 17.05 4.93 -3.56
C LEU A 192 16.30 5.24 -4.86
N GLY A 193 16.05 6.52 -5.10
CA GLY A 193 15.46 6.99 -6.36
C GLY A 193 16.52 7.02 -7.46
N PHE A 194 16.13 6.63 -8.68
CA PHE A 194 16.89 6.82 -9.89
C PHE A 194 15.96 7.14 -11.06
N GLU A 195 16.49 7.77 -12.08
CA GLU A 195 15.72 8.18 -13.25
C GLU A 195 16.38 7.58 -14.50
N LEU A 196 15.53 7.18 -15.45
CA LEU A 196 15.94 6.82 -16.81
C LEU A 196 15.61 8.00 -17.71
N ASP A 197 16.56 8.40 -18.57
CA ASP A 197 16.32 9.48 -19.51
C ASP A 197 15.27 9.11 -20.58
N ALA A 198 14.72 10.13 -21.24
CA ALA A 198 13.64 9.96 -22.20
C ALA A 198 14.07 9.14 -23.45
N GLU A 199 15.33 9.26 -23.86
CA GLU A 199 15.87 8.55 -25.03
C GLU A 199 15.96 7.05 -24.75
N LEU A 200 16.50 6.68 -23.60
CA LEU A 200 16.56 5.28 -23.14
C LEU A 200 15.17 4.69 -23.00
N VAL A 201 14.22 5.43 -22.37
CA VAL A 201 12.82 4.95 -22.21
C VAL A 201 12.15 4.74 -23.57
N GLN A 202 12.37 5.62 -24.53
CA GLN A 202 11.84 5.44 -25.89
C GLN A 202 12.46 4.24 -26.59
N GLY A 203 13.77 4.04 -26.45
CA GLY A 203 14.47 2.86 -26.98
C GLY A 203 13.91 1.55 -26.41
N LEU A 204 13.68 1.49 -25.09
CA LEU A 204 13.09 0.33 -24.43
C LEU A 204 11.65 0.06 -24.88
N LYS A 205 10.84 1.11 -25.05
CA LYS A 205 9.46 1.00 -25.61
C LYS A 205 9.47 0.48 -27.04
N ALA A 206 10.39 0.99 -27.90
CA ALA A 206 10.55 0.53 -29.27
C ALA A 206 10.98 -0.94 -29.34
N LEU A 207 11.92 -1.35 -28.48
CA LEU A 207 12.33 -2.75 -28.34
C LEU A 207 11.14 -3.63 -27.95
N GLY A 208 10.36 -3.23 -26.96
CA GLY A 208 9.17 -3.95 -26.52
C GLY A 208 8.15 -4.10 -27.67
N ALA A 209 7.84 -3.01 -28.36
CA ALA A 209 6.90 -3.01 -29.50
C ALA A 209 7.33 -3.96 -30.62
N LYS A 210 8.63 -3.99 -30.92
CA LYS A 210 9.21 -4.90 -31.95
C LYS A 210 8.97 -6.38 -31.61
N HIS A 211 8.92 -6.74 -30.33
CA HIS A 211 8.79 -8.12 -29.85
C HIS A 211 7.41 -8.43 -29.22
N GLY A 212 6.42 -7.55 -29.35
CA GLY A 212 5.10 -7.74 -28.75
C GLY A 212 5.11 -7.73 -27.23
N ALA A 213 6.13 -7.10 -26.61
CA ALA A 213 6.33 -7.03 -25.18
C ALA A 213 5.99 -5.63 -24.63
N THR A 214 5.49 -5.58 -23.39
CA THR A 214 5.27 -4.31 -22.67
C THR A 214 6.57 -3.74 -22.13
N LEU A 215 6.61 -2.44 -21.81
CA LEU A 215 7.75 -1.84 -21.14
C LEU A 215 8.09 -2.56 -19.82
N PHE A 216 7.08 -3.01 -19.08
CA PHE A 216 7.27 -3.80 -17.85
C PHE A 216 8.06 -5.10 -18.14
N MET A 217 7.69 -5.84 -19.17
CA MET A 217 8.40 -7.07 -19.56
C MET A 217 9.84 -6.80 -19.94
N VAL A 218 10.11 -5.72 -20.68
CA VAL A 218 11.47 -5.31 -21.06
C VAL A 218 12.31 -4.95 -19.83
N LEU A 219 11.75 -4.16 -18.92
CA LEU A 219 12.43 -3.78 -17.68
C LEU A 219 12.68 -5.00 -16.77
N GLN A 220 11.72 -5.91 -16.66
CA GLN A 220 11.87 -7.15 -15.90
C GLN A 220 12.97 -8.04 -16.50
N ALA A 221 13.02 -8.16 -17.82
CA ALA A 221 14.09 -8.92 -18.49
C ALA A 221 15.48 -8.31 -18.22
N GLY A 222 15.61 -6.98 -18.33
CA GLY A 222 16.84 -6.27 -17.99
C GLY A 222 17.25 -6.46 -16.54
N TRP A 223 16.28 -6.41 -15.62
CA TRP A 223 16.50 -6.64 -14.20
C TRP A 223 16.94 -8.08 -13.92
N SER A 224 16.30 -9.08 -14.56
CA SER A 224 16.71 -10.50 -14.46
C SER A 224 18.14 -10.72 -14.91
N VAL A 225 18.53 -10.13 -16.04
CA VAL A 225 19.91 -10.23 -16.56
C VAL A 225 20.92 -9.60 -15.57
N LEU A 226 20.59 -8.44 -15.01
CA LEU A 226 21.45 -7.78 -14.02
C LEU A 226 21.61 -8.66 -12.76
N LEU A 227 20.52 -9.15 -12.21
CA LEU A 227 20.53 -9.98 -11.00
C LEU A 227 21.27 -11.29 -11.23
N GLY A 228 21.02 -11.98 -12.34
CA GLY A 228 21.73 -13.21 -12.70
C GLY A 228 23.24 -13.03 -12.82
N ARG A 229 23.69 -11.93 -13.44
CA ARG A 229 25.12 -11.59 -13.54
C ARG A 229 25.75 -11.28 -12.19
N LEU A 230 25.04 -10.54 -11.33
CA LEU A 230 25.55 -10.20 -9.99
C LEU A 230 25.61 -11.42 -9.08
N ALA A 231 24.62 -12.32 -9.19
CA ALA A 231 24.54 -13.53 -8.39
C ALA A 231 25.35 -14.71 -8.95
N GLY A 232 25.80 -14.65 -10.22
CA GLY A 232 26.43 -15.78 -10.90
C GLY A 232 25.46 -16.95 -11.12
N GLN A 233 24.17 -16.68 -11.29
CA GLN A 233 23.10 -17.67 -11.45
C GLN A 233 22.35 -17.45 -12.77
N ASP A 234 22.03 -18.55 -13.46
CA ASP A 234 21.25 -18.49 -14.69
C ASP A 234 19.75 -18.47 -14.44
N ASP A 235 19.28 -19.02 -13.31
CA ASP A 235 17.89 -18.98 -12.87
C ASP A 235 17.68 -17.89 -11.81
N VAL A 236 16.78 -16.96 -12.12
CA VAL A 236 16.42 -15.83 -11.23
C VAL A 236 14.91 -15.83 -10.98
N VAL A 237 14.52 -16.06 -9.74
CA VAL A 237 13.11 -16.00 -9.33
C VAL A 237 12.77 -14.58 -8.91
N ILE A 238 11.82 -13.97 -9.62
CA ILE A 238 11.31 -12.62 -9.32
C ILE A 238 9.81 -12.70 -9.02
N GLY A 239 9.43 -12.31 -7.81
CA GLY A 239 8.03 -12.13 -7.45
C GLY A 239 7.52 -10.75 -7.88
N THR A 240 6.33 -10.71 -8.47
CA THR A 240 5.64 -9.46 -8.77
C THR A 240 4.23 -9.49 -8.18
N PRO A 241 3.82 -8.45 -7.41
CA PRO A 241 2.48 -8.38 -6.89
C PRO A 241 1.47 -8.08 -8.01
N VAL A 242 0.30 -8.69 -7.92
CA VAL A 242 -0.83 -8.44 -8.82
C VAL A 242 -2.01 -7.95 -7.99
N ALA A 243 -2.60 -6.81 -8.36
CA ALA A 243 -3.75 -6.25 -7.65
C ALA A 243 -4.98 -7.21 -7.65
N ASN A 244 -5.05 -8.11 -8.63
CA ASN A 244 -6.09 -9.13 -8.81
C ASN A 244 -7.53 -8.57 -8.84
N ARG A 245 -7.69 -7.32 -9.21
CA ARG A 245 -8.98 -6.64 -9.32
C ARG A 245 -9.53 -6.82 -10.73
N ARG A 246 -10.12 -8.00 -11.01
CA ARG A 246 -10.61 -8.41 -12.33
C ARG A 246 -12.09 -8.12 -12.56
N ARG A 247 -12.77 -7.50 -11.61
CA ARG A 247 -14.18 -7.15 -11.67
C ARG A 247 -14.36 -5.72 -11.21
N SER A 248 -15.32 -5.02 -11.81
CA SER A 248 -15.61 -3.63 -11.49
C SER A 248 -15.98 -3.41 -10.01
N GLU A 249 -16.58 -4.42 -9.38
CA GLU A 249 -16.93 -4.37 -7.96
C GLU A 249 -15.72 -4.42 -7.02
N LEU A 250 -14.53 -4.78 -7.57
CA LEU A 250 -13.27 -4.88 -6.83
C LEU A 250 -12.32 -3.70 -7.10
N GLU A 251 -12.68 -2.78 -8.02
CA GLU A 251 -11.85 -1.63 -8.42
C GLU A 251 -11.93 -0.44 -7.44
#